data_5c43fbc0d84b5b11ef9ec570895415ee
#
_entry.id   5c43fbc0d84b5b11ef9ec570895415ee
#
_cell.length_a   1.000
_cell.length_b   1.000
_cell.length_c   1.000
_cell.angle_alpha   90.00
_cell.angle_beta   90.00
_cell.angle_gamma   90.00
#
_symmetry.space_group_name_H-M   'P 1'
#
loop_
_entity.id
_entity.type
_entity.pdbx_description
1 polymer ?
#
loop_
_entity_poly.entity_id
_entity_poly.type
_entity_poly.pdbx_seq_one_letter_code
_entity_poly.pdbx_strand_id
1 'polypeptide(L)'
;MIETKQNAEYIAEQLDKRVAVHRALRIHWTGCPNSCGQVQAADIGIMGGPAKKKNAEGKMKAVPGCQIFVGGTIGEHGALTLTPEITGIPLDPEDLLPTLTQIVVDHFGGEVKPEYVDAQQEWREVVAAEKAAAEAEAAEKAAKKAAAAAAKV
;
A
#
# COMPACT_ATOMS: atom_id res chain seq x y z
N MET A 1 15.69 5.54 -1.45
CA MET A 1 15.15 6.37 -2.55
C MET A 1 14.78 5.43 -3.68
N ILE A 2 13.61 5.61 -4.27
CA ILE A 2 13.10 4.78 -5.37
C ILE A 2 13.16 5.56 -6.69
N GLU A 3 13.21 4.84 -7.80
CA GLU A 3 12.97 5.40 -9.12
C GLU A 3 11.47 5.71 -9.26
N THR A 4 11.13 6.91 -9.78
CA THR A 4 9.74 7.38 -9.77
C THR A 4 9.12 7.42 -11.16
N LYS A 5 9.85 7.87 -12.19
CA LYS A 5 9.28 8.12 -13.50
C LYS A 5 8.81 6.84 -14.20
N GLN A 6 9.68 5.85 -14.31
CA GLN A 6 9.36 4.58 -14.98
C GLN A 6 8.32 3.78 -14.20
N ASN A 7 8.44 3.78 -12.85
CA ASN A 7 7.45 3.12 -12.01
C ASN A 7 6.08 3.79 -12.12
N ALA A 8 6.01 5.12 -12.11
CA ALA A 8 4.75 5.85 -12.22
C ALA A 8 4.06 5.58 -13.56
N GLU A 9 4.80 5.64 -14.65
CA GLU A 9 4.29 5.38 -16.00
C GLU A 9 3.76 3.94 -16.12
N TYR A 10 4.57 2.96 -15.75
CA TYR A 10 4.19 1.55 -15.83
C TYR A 10 2.98 1.23 -14.93
N ILE A 11 3.00 1.65 -13.67
CA ILE A 11 1.92 1.37 -12.71
C ILE A 11 0.62 2.06 -13.14
N ALA A 12 0.67 3.30 -13.65
CA ALA A 12 -0.52 3.98 -14.14
C ALA A 12 -1.17 3.23 -15.31
N GLU A 13 -0.38 2.80 -16.29
CA GLU A 13 -0.88 2.00 -17.41
C GLU A 13 -1.49 0.67 -16.99
N GLN A 14 -0.84 -0.04 -16.05
CA GLN A 14 -1.34 -1.32 -15.56
C GLN A 14 -2.58 -1.16 -14.67
N LEU A 15 -2.65 -0.10 -13.88
CA LEU A 15 -3.82 0.20 -13.06
C LEU A 15 -5.04 0.54 -13.92
N ASP A 16 -4.86 1.34 -14.97
CA ASP A 16 -5.93 1.66 -15.93
C ASP A 16 -6.50 0.42 -16.64
N LYS A 17 -5.67 -0.60 -16.87
CA LYS A 17 -6.13 -1.89 -17.41
C LYS A 17 -6.95 -2.68 -16.40
N ARG A 18 -6.74 -2.51 -15.10
CA ARG A 18 -7.33 -3.33 -14.02
C ARG A 18 -8.63 -2.78 -13.47
N VAL A 19 -8.78 -1.46 -13.40
CA VAL A 19 -9.90 -0.83 -12.71
C VAL A 19 -10.48 0.31 -13.54
N ALA A 20 -11.80 0.39 -13.61
CA ALA A 20 -12.53 1.50 -14.19
C ALA A 20 -12.89 2.51 -13.10
N VAL A 21 -12.82 3.80 -13.41
CA VAL A 21 -13.14 4.90 -12.49
C VAL A 21 -14.07 5.91 -13.16
N HIS A 22 -14.91 6.57 -12.36
CA HIS A 22 -15.88 7.56 -12.84
C HIS A 22 -15.26 8.93 -13.13
N ARG A 23 -14.06 9.19 -12.63
CA ARG A 23 -13.29 10.42 -12.82
C ARG A 23 -11.80 10.15 -12.90
N ALA A 24 -11.04 11.06 -13.48
CA ALA A 24 -9.58 10.98 -13.43
C ALA A 24 -9.09 11.09 -11.98
N LEU A 25 -8.17 10.21 -11.60
CA LEU A 25 -7.48 10.22 -10.32
C LEU A 25 -6.06 10.79 -10.50
N ARG A 26 -5.65 11.64 -9.57
CA ARG A 26 -4.29 12.16 -9.52
C ARG A 26 -3.45 11.24 -8.65
N ILE A 27 -2.43 10.64 -9.27
CA ILE A 27 -1.48 9.77 -8.58
C ILE A 27 -0.13 10.49 -8.58
N HIS A 28 0.32 10.92 -7.40
CA HIS A 28 1.61 11.58 -7.25
C HIS A 28 2.66 10.62 -6.72
N TRP A 29 3.88 10.76 -7.21
CA TRP A 29 5.01 9.95 -6.82
C TRP A 29 6.15 10.81 -6.29
N THR A 30 6.80 10.32 -5.22
CA THR A 30 8.07 10.89 -4.73
C THR A 30 9.02 9.77 -4.31
N GLY A 31 10.30 9.95 -4.59
CA GLY A 31 11.32 8.92 -4.37
C GLY A 31 11.77 8.78 -2.91
N CYS A 32 11.44 9.75 -2.04
CA CYS A 32 11.92 9.80 -0.67
C CYS A 32 11.03 10.69 0.22
N PRO A 33 11.27 10.73 1.55
CA PRO A 33 10.48 11.53 2.49
C PRO A 33 10.50 13.05 2.27
N ASN A 34 11.39 13.59 1.43
CA ASN A 34 11.39 15.02 1.09
C ASN A 34 10.12 15.48 0.36
N SER A 35 9.32 14.53 -0.13
CA SER A 35 8.01 14.77 -0.73
C SER A 35 7.96 15.82 -1.85
N CYS A 36 9.00 15.90 -2.68
CA CYS A 36 9.05 16.83 -3.81
C CYS A 36 7.87 16.65 -4.78
N GLY A 37 7.30 15.45 -4.87
CA GLY A 37 6.12 15.14 -5.67
C GLY A 37 4.79 15.50 -5.00
N GLN A 38 4.79 16.11 -3.81
CA GLN A 38 3.58 16.56 -3.09
C GLN A 38 2.51 15.46 -2.96
N VAL A 39 2.93 14.27 -2.52
CA VAL A 39 2.07 13.09 -2.43
C VAL A 39 0.88 13.27 -1.48
N GLN A 40 1.00 14.16 -0.50
CA GLN A 40 -0.05 14.47 0.47
C GLN A 40 -1.25 15.23 -0.14
N ALA A 41 -1.07 15.84 -1.31
CA ALA A 41 -2.08 16.65 -1.99
C ALA A 41 -2.79 15.88 -3.13
N ALA A 42 -2.46 14.63 -3.36
CA ALA A 42 -3.02 13.80 -4.42
C ALA A 42 -4.18 12.94 -3.95
N ASP A 43 -5.01 12.48 -4.88
CA ASP A 43 -6.01 11.43 -4.59
C ASP A 43 -5.30 10.18 -4.04
N ILE A 44 -4.21 9.78 -4.70
CA ILE A 44 -3.30 8.71 -4.24
C ILE A 44 -1.87 9.24 -4.30
N GLY A 45 -1.18 9.23 -3.19
CA GLY A 45 0.22 9.62 -3.09
C GLY A 45 1.13 8.44 -2.77
N ILE A 46 2.20 8.26 -3.54
CA ILE A 46 3.15 7.15 -3.36
C ILE A 46 4.52 7.72 -3.02
N MET A 47 4.99 7.42 -1.81
CA MET A 47 6.28 7.88 -1.30
C MET A 47 7.23 6.71 -1.09
N GLY A 48 8.42 6.78 -1.66
CA GLY A 48 9.46 5.77 -1.48
C GLY A 48 9.87 5.59 -0.02
N GLY A 49 9.95 4.34 0.39
CA GLY A 49 10.32 3.94 1.74
C GLY A 49 10.80 2.49 1.80
N PRO A 50 11.15 2.00 2.97
CA PRO A 50 11.53 0.60 3.14
C PRO A 50 10.30 -0.31 3.14
N ALA A 51 10.44 -1.49 2.55
CA ALA A 51 9.51 -2.59 2.70
C ALA A 51 10.24 -3.88 3.06
N LYS A 52 9.49 -4.91 3.39
CA LYS A 52 10.02 -6.25 3.65
C LYS A 52 9.22 -7.26 2.84
N LYS A 53 9.91 -8.16 2.18
CA LYS A 53 9.33 -9.26 1.41
C LYS A 53 9.97 -10.58 1.82
N LYS A 54 9.17 -11.65 1.89
CA LYS A 54 9.69 -13.00 2.11
C LYS A 54 10.47 -13.46 0.87
N ASN A 55 11.68 -13.95 1.06
CA ASN A 55 12.44 -14.59 -0.02
C ASN A 55 11.98 -16.05 -0.21
N ALA A 56 12.53 -16.73 -1.21
CA ALA A 56 12.21 -18.13 -1.52
C ALA A 56 12.48 -19.10 -0.34
N GLU A 57 13.31 -18.69 0.62
CA GLU A 57 13.64 -19.45 1.85
C GLU A 57 12.72 -19.11 3.02
N GLY A 58 11.68 -18.28 2.81
CA GLY A 58 10.74 -17.84 3.86
C GLY A 58 11.29 -16.78 4.82
N LYS A 59 12.50 -16.25 4.58
CA LYS A 59 13.12 -15.22 5.41
C LYS A 59 12.71 -13.82 4.94
N MET A 60 12.42 -12.93 5.89
CA MET A 60 12.12 -11.53 5.59
C MET A 60 13.38 -10.79 5.13
N LYS A 61 13.34 -10.23 3.92
CA LYS A 61 14.41 -9.42 3.33
C LYS A 61 13.91 -7.98 3.14
N ALA A 62 14.77 -7.00 3.46
CA ALA A 62 14.50 -5.61 3.12
C ALA A 62 14.55 -5.41 1.60
N VAL A 63 13.53 -4.76 1.06
CA VAL A 63 13.39 -4.44 -0.37
C VAL A 63 12.98 -2.99 -0.53
N PRO A 64 13.21 -2.37 -1.70
CA PRO A 64 12.61 -1.09 -2.02
C PRO A 64 11.08 -1.19 -1.94
N GLY A 65 10.46 -0.19 -1.31
CA GLY A 65 9.02 -0.17 -1.15
C GLY A 65 8.48 1.24 -1.08
N CYS A 66 7.25 1.37 -0.68
CA CYS A 66 6.58 2.65 -0.57
C CYS A 66 5.59 2.73 0.61
N GLN A 67 5.18 3.96 0.88
CA GLN A 67 4.05 4.33 1.71
C GLN A 67 2.98 4.96 0.80
N ILE A 68 1.73 4.72 1.09
CA ILE A 68 0.61 5.20 0.27
C ILE A 68 -0.25 6.15 1.11
N PHE A 69 -0.49 7.34 0.58
CA PHE A 69 -1.36 8.38 1.12
C PHE A 69 -2.64 8.41 0.27
N VAL A 70 -3.80 8.59 0.88
CA VAL A 70 -5.10 8.57 0.18
C VAL A 70 -5.96 9.75 0.61
N GLY A 71 -6.65 10.39 -0.34
CA GLY A 71 -7.67 11.39 -0.07
C GLY A 71 -7.17 12.83 0.03
N GLY A 72 -5.95 13.14 -0.40
CA GLY A 72 -5.51 14.53 -0.56
C GLY A 72 -6.29 15.26 -1.67
N THR A 73 -6.48 16.56 -1.50
CA THR A 73 -7.20 17.40 -2.49
C THR A 73 -6.47 18.72 -2.71
N ILE A 74 -6.60 19.27 -3.93
CA ILE A 74 -6.06 20.58 -4.32
C ILE A 74 -7.22 21.50 -4.65
N GLY A 75 -7.07 22.79 -4.40
CA GLY A 75 -8.04 23.83 -4.73
C GLY A 75 -8.45 24.67 -3.54
N GLU A 76 -9.51 25.44 -3.68
CA GLU A 76 -9.98 26.38 -2.64
C GLU A 76 -10.32 25.70 -1.31
N HIS A 77 -10.81 24.46 -1.37
CA HIS A 77 -11.07 23.60 -0.22
C HIS A 77 -10.09 22.42 -0.14
N GLY A 78 -8.84 22.65 -0.55
CA GLY A 78 -7.79 21.64 -0.54
C GLY A 78 -7.48 21.12 0.86
N ALA A 79 -7.23 19.82 0.96
CA ALA A 79 -6.81 19.17 2.20
C ALA A 79 -5.60 18.27 1.95
N LEU A 80 -4.67 18.26 2.90
CA LEU A 80 -3.50 17.39 2.85
C LEU A 80 -3.70 16.16 3.72
N THR A 81 -3.38 15.00 3.18
CA THR A 81 -3.29 13.76 3.96
C THR A 81 -1.88 13.63 4.52
N LEU A 82 -1.70 13.86 5.82
CA LEU A 82 -0.37 13.90 6.45
C LEU A 82 0.11 12.53 6.93
N THR A 83 -0.79 11.58 7.12
CA THR A 83 -0.45 10.23 7.58
C THR A 83 -0.68 9.23 6.45
N PRO A 84 0.30 8.36 6.14
CA PRO A 84 0.08 7.31 5.16
C PRO A 84 -0.96 6.32 5.66
N GLU A 85 -1.84 5.88 4.78
CA GLU A 85 -2.84 4.86 5.08
C GLU A 85 -2.21 3.47 5.14
N ILE A 86 -1.28 3.20 4.22
CA ILE A 86 -0.57 1.93 4.14
C ILE A 86 0.93 2.20 4.06
N THR A 87 1.73 1.37 4.74
CA THR A 87 3.19 1.48 4.74
C THR A 87 3.84 0.13 4.46
N GLY A 88 5.06 0.17 3.91
CA GLY A 88 5.87 -1.03 3.73
C GLY A 88 5.42 -1.94 2.60
N ILE A 89 4.75 -1.41 1.58
CA ILE A 89 4.39 -2.15 0.38
C ILE A 89 5.62 -2.26 -0.53
N PRO A 90 6.02 -3.47 -0.95
CA PRO A 90 7.06 -3.63 -1.96
C PRO A 90 6.68 -2.93 -3.28
N LEU A 91 7.69 -2.43 -4.01
CA LEU A 91 7.46 -1.78 -5.31
C LEU A 91 7.17 -2.76 -6.45
N ASP A 92 7.35 -4.06 -6.19
CA ASP A 92 7.03 -5.08 -7.19
C ASP A 92 5.58 -4.92 -7.67
N PRO A 93 5.32 -4.94 -8.98
CA PRO A 93 3.96 -4.80 -9.51
C PRO A 93 2.97 -5.84 -8.97
N GLU A 94 3.44 -7.02 -8.61
CA GLU A 94 2.65 -8.10 -8.02
C GLU A 94 2.06 -7.73 -6.65
N ASP A 95 2.77 -6.91 -5.87
CA ASP A 95 2.33 -6.43 -4.56
C ASP A 95 1.60 -5.09 -4.65
N LEU A 96 2.14 -4.17 -5.47
CA LEU A 96 1.67 -2.79 -5.53
C LEU A 96 0.36 -2.64 -6.32
N LEU A 97 0.21 -3.31 -7.47
CA LEU A 97 -0.97 -3.16 -8.32
C LEU A 97 -2.26 -3.65 -7.66
N PRO A 98 -2.32 -4.83 -7.03
CA PRO A 98 -3.51 -5.25 -6.31
C PRO A 98 -3.86 -4.32 -5.14
N THR A 99 -2.84 -3.81 -4.43
CA THR A 99 -3.02 -2.83 -3.34
C THR A 99 -3.64 -1.54 -3.86
N LEU A 100 -3.12 -0.97 -4.95
CA LEU A 100 -3.67 0.24 -5.55
C LEU A 100 -5.07 0.00 -6.14
N THR A 101 -5.30 -1.14 -6.77
CA THR A 101 -6.63 -1.54 -7.26
C THR A 101 -7.64 -1.55 -6.12
N GLN A 102 -7.28 -2.11 -4.96
CA GLN A 102 -8.15 -2.13 -3.79
C GLN A 102 -8.44 -0.72 -3.26
N ILE A 103 -7.41 0.14 -3.16
CA ILE A 103 -7.58 1.54 -2.76
C ILE A 103 -8.56 2.28 -3.70
N VAL A 104 -8.43 2.07 -5.01
CA VAL A 104 -9.33 2.71 -5.98
C VAL A 104 -10.77 2.24 -5.82
N VAL A 105 -10.98 0.96 -5.52
CA VAL A 105 -12.31 0.42 -5.23
C VAL A 105 -12.89 1.01 -3.95
N ASP A 106 -12.13 0.98 -2.86
CA ASP A 106 -12.62 1.32 -1.53
C ASP A 106 -12.84 2.82 -1.33
N HIS A 107 -11.96 3.67 -1.88
CA HIS A 107 -11.98 5.12 -1.64
C HIS A 107 -12.56 5.93 -2.80
N PHE A 108 -12.54 5.40 -4.01
CA PHE A 108 -12.93 6.17 -5.21
C PHE A 108 -14.04 5.53 -6.01
N GLY A 109 -14.65 4.45 -5.49
CA GLY A 109 -15.77 3.77 -6.12
C GLY A 109 -15.41 3.14 -7.48
N GLY A 110 -14.16 2.74 -7.65
CA GLY A 110 -13.71 2.05 -8.86
C GLY A 110 -14.28 0.64 -8.96
N GLU A 111 -14.39 0.15 -10.19
CA GLU A 111 -14.87 -1.20 -10.48
C GLU A 111 -13.75 -2.02 -11.11
N VAL A 112 -13.43 -3.18 -10.52
CA VAL A 112 -12.42 -4.09 -11.08
C VAL A 112 -12.92 -4.65 -12.41
N LYS A 113 -12.12 -4.55 -13.47
CA LYS A 113 -12.48 -5.06 -14.78
C LYS A 113 -12.56 -6.59 -14.75
N PRO A 114 -13.47 -7.21 -15.54
CA PRO A 114 -13.79 -8.65 -15.47
C PRO A 114 -12.57 -9.56 -15.50
N GLU A 115 -11.56 -9.22 -16.30
CA GLU A 115 -10.34 -10.03 -16.48
C GLU A 115 -9.47 -10.11 -15.22
N TYR A 116 -9.69 -9.22 -14.24
CA TYR A 116 -8.88 -9.11 -13.02
C TYR A 116 -9.65 -9.41 -11.73
N VAL A 117 -10.95 -9.72 -11.82
CA VAL A 117 -11.80 -9.95 -10.64
C VAL A 117 -11.30 -11.14 -9.82
N ASP A 118 -11.04 -12.27 -10.45
CA ASP A 118 -10.58 -13.48 -9.75
C ASP A 118 -9.23 -13.27 -9.10
N ALA A 119 -8.27 -12.68 -9.83
CA ALA A 119 -6.94 -12.37 -9.30
C ALA A 119 -6.98 -11.37 -8.12
N GLN A 120 -7.89 -10.38 -8.17
CA GLN A 120 -8.08 -9.43 -7.09
C GLN A 120 -8.72 -10.09 -5.87
N GLN A 121 -9.65 -11.03 -6.08
CA GLN A 121 -10.27 -11.78 -5.01
C GLN A 121 -9.27 -12.70 -4.30
N GLU A 122 -8.46 -13.45 -5.05
CA GLU A 122 -7.39 -14.30 -4.50
C GLU A 122 -6.41 -13.46 -3.67
N TRP A 123 -6.01 -12.30 -4.18
CA TRP A 123 -5.14 -11.38 -3.45
C TRP A 123 -5.76 -10.91 -2.11
N ARG A 124 -7.06 -10.55 -2.10
CA ARG A 124 -7.77 -10.16 -0.86
C ARG A 124 -7.74 -11.27 0.18
N GLU A 125 -7.95 -12.50 -0.24
CA GLU A 125 -7.94 -13.67 0.66
C GLU A 125 -6.56 -13.91 1.25
N VAL A 126 -5.51 -13.79 0.44
CA VAL A 126 -4.12 -13.93 0.90
C VAL A 126 -3.77 -12.82 1.91
N VAL A 127 -4.07 -11.57 1.60
CA VAL A 127 -3.79 -10.44 2.50
C VAL A 127 -4.58 -10.55 3.80
N ALA A 128 -5.85 -10.96 3.73
CA ALA A 128 -6.66 -11.17 4.94
C ALA A 128 -6.08 -12.27 5.83
N ALA A 129 -5.63 -13.38 5.24
CA ALA A 129 -5.00 -14.47 5.97
C ALA A 129 -3.66 -14.04 6.61
N GLU A 130 -2.82 -13.31 5.88
CA GLU A 130 -1.55 -12.80 6.39
C GLU A 130 -1.75 -11.80 7.54
N LYS A 131 -2.75 -10.93 7.43
CA LYS A 131 -3.11 -9.97 8.48
C LYS A 131 -3.59 -10.71 9.74
N ALA A 132 -4.47 -11.68 9.59
CA ALA A 132 -4.96 -12.48 10.72
C ALA A 132 -3.82 -13.26 11.42
N ALA A 133 -2.89 -13.82 10.64
CA ALA A 133 -1.72 -14.52 11.19
C ALA A 133 -0.78 -13.57 11.94
N ALA A 134 -0.55 -12.36 11.40
CA ALA A 134 0.28 -11.34 12.06
C ALA A 134 -0.35 -10.83 13.36
N GLU A 135 -1.66 -10.63 13.40
CA GLU A 135 -2.40 -10.24 14.61
C GLU A 135 -2.34 -11.33 15.69
N ALA A 136 -2.49 -12.60 15.30
CA ALA A 136 -2.37 -13.75 16.23
C ALA A 136 -0.96 -13.86 16.83
N GLU A 137 0.08 -13.70 16.00
CA GLU A 137 1.48 -13.72 16.48
C GLU A 137 1.78 -12.53 17.42
N ALA A 138 1.26 -11.34 17.10
CA ALA A 138 1.41 -10.16 17.96
C ALA A 138 0.71 -10.35 19.31
N ALA A 139 -0.49 -10.93 19.34
CA ALA A 139 -1.22 -11.24 20.55
C ALA A 139 -0.48 -12.28 21.41
N GLU A 140 0.08 -13.32 20.80
CA GLU A 140 0.87 -14.33 21.53
C GLU A 140 2.15 -13.73 22.15
N LYS A 141 2.86 -12.89 21.40
CA LYS A 141 4.05 -12.17 21.91
C LYS A 141 3.70 -11.23 23.06
N ALA A 142 2.56 -10.52 22.96
CA ALA A 142 2.09 -9.65 24.03
C ALA A 142 1.72 -10.46 25.29
N ALA A 143 1.04 -11.58 25.15
CA ALA A 143 0.70 -12.48 26.27
C ALA A 143 1.96 -13.05 26.95
N LYS A 144 2.95 -13.52 26.18
CA LYS A 144 4.23 -14.00 26.72
C LYS A 144 4.99 -12.90 27.46
N LYS A 145 4.99 -11.68 26.95
CA LYS A 145 5.62 -10.52 27.61
C LYS A 145 4.93 -10.16 28.92
N ALA A 146 3.60 -10.19 28.96
CA ALA A 146 2.81 -9.93 30.18
C ALA A 146 3.06 -11.00 31.24
N ALA A 147 3.06 -12.27 30.86
CA ALA A 147 3.36 -13.37 31.76
C ALA A 147 4.79 -13.29 32.35
N ALA A 148 5.77 -12.95 31.53
CA ALA A 148 7.16 -12.77 32.00
C ALA A 148 7.33 -11.55 32.93
N ALA A 149 6.52 -10.52 32.79
CA ALA A 149 6.50 -9.36 33.68
C ALA A 149 5.88 -9.71 35.05
N ALA A 150 4.79 -10.48 35.03
CA ALA A 150 4.12 -10.94 36.25
C ALA A 150 4.98 -11.94 37.11
N ALA A 151 5.86 -12.70 36.48
CA ALA A 151 6.75 -13.64 37.15
C ALA A 151 7.98 -12.98 37.82
N LYS A 152 8.17 -11.66 37.66
CA LYS A 152 9.29 -10.89 38.22
C LYS A 152 8.91 -10.06 39.44
N VAL A 153 7.67 -10.15 39.91
CA VAL A 153 7.16 -9.56 41.16
C VAL A 153 7.08 -10.64 42.22
#